data_3e96abac4fe4c3c47490a618d25a8f5d
#
_entry.id   3e96abac4fe4c3c47490a618d25a8f5d
#
_cell.length_a   1.000
_cell.length_b   1.000
_cell.length_c   1.000
_cell.angle_alpha   90.00
_cell.angle_beta   90.00
_cell.angle_gamma   90.00
#
_symmetry.space_group_name_H-M   'P 1'
#
loop_
_entity.id
_entity.type
_entity.pdbx_description
1 polymer ?
#
loop_
_entity_poly.entity_id
_entity_poly.type
_entity_poly.pdbx_seq_one_letter_code
_entity_poly.pdbx_strand_id
1 'polypeptide(L)'
;MSVVKTLQERIKELEKQRKELVQWRKNEIFEVINANGGICLDNRLLAGLAIYASREENRNDAFLEKLKEIGSKATFPSRRKKPDAKPGNQNG
;
A
#
# COMPACT_ATOMS: atom_id res chain seq x y z
N MET A 1 13.92 -14.10 35.16
CA MET A 1 14.23 -13.62 34.05
C MET A 1 13.53 -12.38 33.71
N SER A 2 14.11 -11.64 33.06
CA SER A 2 13.48 -10.42 32.70
C SER A 2 12.53 -10.64 31.57
N VAL A 3 11.37 -10.18 31.72
CA VAL A 3 10.46 -10.25 30.65
C VAL A 3 10.40 -8.96 29.91
N VAL A 4 11.19 -8.02 30.35
CA VAL A 4 11.15 -6.72 29.70
C VAL A 4 12.11 -6.71 28.54
N LYS A 5 11.59 -6.47 27.38
CA LYS A 5 12.43 -6.33 26.23
C LYS A 5 13.17 -5.01 26.30
N THR A 6 14.40 -5.03 25.83
CA THR A 6 15.13 -3.78 25.76
C THR A 6 14.47 -2.88 24.72
N LEU A 7 14.80 -1.63 24.81
CA LEU A 7 14.31 -0.67 23.83
C LEU A 7 14.71 -1.08 22.42
N GLN A 8 15.94 -1.55 22.28
CA GLN A 8 16.44 -1.97 20.99
C GLN A 8 15.64 -3.13 20.42
N GLU A 9 15.28 -4.07 21.27
CA GLU A 9 14.48 -5.21 20.83
C GLU A 9 13.11 -4.76 20.36
N ARG A 10 12.52 -3.82 21.06
CA ARG A 10 11.21 -3.30 20.65
C ARG A 10 11.29 -2.58 19.33
N ILE A 11 12.37 -1.81 19.14
CA ILE A 11 12.55 -1.09 17.89
C ILE A 11 12.68 -2.07 16.74
N LYS A 12 13.43 -3.15 16.93
CA LYS A 12 13.61 -4.16 15.90
C LYS A 12 12.27 -4.80 15.54
N GLU A 13 11.47 -5.08 16.54
CA GLU A 13 10.17 -5.69 16.31
C GLU A 13 9.26 -4.77 15.52
N LEU A 14 9.25 -3.50 15.89
CA LEU A 14 8.42 -2.54 15.18
C LEU A 14 8.88 -2.35 13.73
N GLU A 15 10.18 -2.35 13.52
CA GLU A 15 10.71 -2.24 12.18
C GLU A 15 10.34 -3.43 11.32
N LYS A 16 10.34 -4.62 11.92
CA LYS A 16 9.94 -5.80 11.21
C LYS A 16 8.48 -5.73 10.78
N GLN A 17 7.62 -5.31 11.70
CA GLN A 17 6.21 -5.18 11.40
C GLN A 17 5.97 -4.15 10.30
N ARG A 18 6.71 -3.06 10.36
CA ARG A 18 6.59 -2.03 9.34
C ARG A 18 7.01 -2.56 7.97
N LYS A 19 8.09 -3.33 7.93
CA LYS A 19 8.53 -3.90 6.67
C LYS A 19 7.49 -4.83 6.08
N GLU A 20 6.84 -5.61 6.92
CA GLU A 20 5.83 -6.53 6.46
C GLU A 20 4.63 -5.79 5.88
N LEU A 21 4.22 -4.71 6.53
CA LEU A 21 3.11 -3.92 6.02
C LEU A 21 3.46 -3.25 4.70
N VAL A 22 4.67 -2.73 4.60
CA VAL A 22 5.11 -2.12 3.36
C VAL A 22 5.16 -3.14 2.24
N GLN A 23 5.65 -4.34 2.53
CA GLN A 23 5.72 -5.37 1.52
C GLN A 23 4.32 -5.78 1.07
N TRP A 24 3.40 -5.89 2.02
CA TRP A 24 2.01 -6.20 1.69
C TRP A 24 1.43 -5.15 0.76
N ARG A 25 1.71 -3.87 1.05
CA ARG A 25 1.19 -2.79 0.23
C ARG A 25 1.80 -2.80 -1.17
N LYS A 26 3.09 -3.10 -1.26
CA LYS A 26 3.75 -3.19 -2.55
C LYS A 26 3.11 -4.27 -3.41
N ASN A 27 2.82 -5.42 -2.79
CA ASN A 27 2.19 -6.51 -3.52
C ASN A 27 0.79 -6.14 -3.97
N GLU A 28 0.05 -5.45 -3.11
CA GLU A 28 -1.28 -5.01 -3.45
C GLU A 28 -1.26 -4.04 -4.64
N ILE A 29 -0.34 -3.10 -4.60
CA ILE A 29 -0.21 -2.13 -5.68
C ILE A 29 0.11 -2.85 -6.99
N PHE A 30 1.05 -3.78 -6.93
CA PHE A 30 1.43 -4.51 -8.13
C PHE A 30 0.24 -5.28 -8.70
N GLU A 31 -0.52 -5.92 -7.84
CA GLU A 31 -1.65 -6.71 -8.30
C GLU A 31 -2.74 -5.84 -8.94
N VAL A 32 -3.00 -4.70 -8.37
CA VAL A 32 -3.99 -3.79 -8.93
C VAL A 32 -3.54 -3.30 -10.30
N ILE A 33 -2.28 -2.89 -10.39
CA ILE A 33 -1.75 -2.38 -11.65
C ILE A 33 -1.74 -3.46 -12.71
N ASN A 34 -1.29 -4.65 -12.33
CA ASN A 34 -1.21 -5.76 -13.28
C ASN A 34 -2.58 -6.20 -13.76
N ALA A 35 -3.56 -6.27 -12.85
CA ALA A 35 -4.89 -6.73 -13.21
C ALA A 35 -5.58 -5.79 -14.19
N ASN A 36 -5.16 -4.53 -14.22
CA ASN A 36 -5.79 -3.53 -15.07
C ASN A 36 -4.90 -3.07 -16.21
N GLY A 37 -3.89 -3.86 -16.54
CA GLY A 37 -3.07 -3.58 -17.71
C GLY A 37 -1.94 -2.61 -17.46
N GLY A 38 -1.73 -2.19 -16.23
CA GLY A 38 -0.72 -1.19 -15.93
C GLY A 38 0.70 -1.68 -16.09
N ILE A 39 0.87 -3.00 -16.16
CA ILE A 39 2.23 -3.55 -16.29
C ILE A 39 2.87 -3.14 -17.62
N CYS A 40 2.05 -2.76 -18.59
CA CYS A 40 2.55 -2.34 -19.91
C CYS A 40 2.77 -0.85 -20.01
N LEU A 41 2.51 -0.11 -18.93
CA LEU A 41 2.65 1.34 -18.99
C LEU A 41 4.12 1.75 -18.88
N ASP A 42 4.43 2.86 -19.51
CA ASP A 42 5.77 3.41 -19.43
C ASP A 42 6.09 3.85 -18.00
N ASN A 43 7.33 3.61 -17.60
CA ASN A 43 7.74 3.95 -16.25
C ASN A 43 7.61 5.44 -15.95
N ARG A 44 7.87 6.28 -16.96
CA ARG A 44 7.75 7.72 -16.74
C ARG A 44 6.31 8.12 -16.52
N LEU A 45 5.38 7.44 -17.20
CA LEU A 45 3.97 7.71 -16.98
C LEU A 45 3.55 7.27 -15.58
N LEU A 46 3.98 6.08 -15.16
CA LEU A 46 3.67 5.61 -13.83
C LEU A 46 4.22 6.54 -12.76
N ALA A 47 5.48 6.95 -12.93
CA ALA A 47 6.09 7.85 -11.98
C ALA A 47 5.38 9.20 -11.95
N GLY A 48 5.04 9.70 -13.12
CA GLY A 48 4.34 10.98 -13.21
C GLY A 48 2.99 10.95 -12.57
N LEU A 49 2.25 9.87 -12.78
CA LEU A 49 0.95 9.72 -12.15
C LEU A 49 1.07 9.70 -10.64
N ALA A 50 2.07 8.96 -10.14
CA ALA A 50 2.26 8.88 -8.69
C ALA A 50 2.63 10.23 -8.10
N ILE A 51 3.52 10.95 -8.76
CA ILE A 51 3.93 12.25 -8.28
C ILE A 51 2.78 13.24 -8.34
N TYR A 52 2.08 13.27 -9.46
CA TYR A 52 0.97 14.19 -9.64
C TYR A 52 -0.12 13.94 -8.59
N ALA A 53 -0.46 12.69 -8.40
CA ALA A 53 -1.56 12.34 -7.50
C ALA A 53 -1.18 12.53 -6.03
N SER A 54 0.10 12.48 -5.70
CA SER A 54 0.51 12.59 -4.32
C SER A 54 0.72 14.04 -3.87
N ARG A 55 0.71 14.99 -4.80
CA ARG A 55 0.90 16.37 -4.43
C ARG A 55 -0.33 16.94 -3.77
N GLU A 56 -0.10 17.65 -2.69
CA GLU A 56 -1.21 18.20 -1.92
C GLU A 56 -2.00 19.22 -2.72
N GLU A 57 -1.34 19.98 -3.53
CA GLU A 57 -2.01 21.00 -4.32
C GLU A 57 -2.96 20.41 -5.35
N ASN A 58 -2.80 19.12 -5.66
CA ASN A 58 -3.65 18.45 -6.63
C ASN A 58 -4.75 17.61 -5.98
N ARG A 59 -4.92 17.76 -4.68
CA ARG A 59 -5.83 16.90 -3.93
C ARG A 59 -7.24 16.84 -4.51
N ASN A 60 -7.77 17.99 -4.90
CA ASN A 60 -9.13 18.05 -5.43
C ASN A 60 -9.15 18.29 -6.93
N ASP A 61 -8.10 17.93 -7.59
CA ASP A 61 -7.98 18.13 -9.01
C ASP A 61 -9.02 17.32 -9.78
N ALA A 62 -9.65 17.96 -10.76
CA ALA A 62 -10.69 17.31 -11.55
C ALA A 62 -10.16 16.10 -12.31
N PHE A 63 -8.91 16.16 -12.74
CA PHE A 63 -8.32 15.04 -13.44
C PHE A 63 -8.20 13.81 -12.54
N LEU A 64 -7.81 14.03 -11.30
CA LEU A 64 -7.69 12.93 -10.35
C LEU A 64 -9.06 12.37 -10.00
N GLU A 65 -10.07 13.23 -9.88
CA GLU A 65 -11.41 12.74 -9.62
C GLU A 65 -11.92 11.88 -10.77
N LYS A 66 -11.61 12.27 -11.98
CA LYS A 66 -12.00 11.48 -13.13
C LYS A 66 -11.27 10.14 -13.13
N LEU A 67 -10.00 10.13 -12.75
CA LEU A 67 -9.26 8.87 -12.66
C LEU A 67 -9.86 7.96 -11.60
N LYS A 68 -10.27 8.52 -10.48
CA LYS A 68 -10.90 7.71 -9.44
C LYS A 68 -12.21 7.11 -9.93
N GLU A 69 -12.94 7.88 -10.70
CA GLU A 69 -14.20 7.39 -11.25
C GLU A 69 -13.96 6.21 -12.18
N ILE A 70 -12.97 6.34 -13.04
CA ILE A 70 -12.58 5.24 -13.92
C ILE A 70 -12.14 4.05 -13.09
N GLY A 71 -11.35 4.31 -12.05
CA GLY A 71 -10.84 3.25 -11.21
C GLY A 71 -11.91 2.53 -10.41
N SER A 72 -13.02 3.21 -10.15
CA SER A 72 -14.11 2.56 -9.39
C SER A 72 -14.72 1.41 -10.16
N LYS A 73 -14.52 1.38 -11.47
CA LYS A 73 -15.04 0.31 -12.30
C LYS A 73 -13.96 -0.69 -12.68
N ALA A 74 -12.79 -0.57 -12.09
CA ALA A 74 -11.67 -1.40 -12.45
C ALA A 74 -11.78 -2.78 -11.85
N THR A 75 -10.90 -3.66 -12.30
CA THR A 75 -10.79 -4.99 -11.76
C THR A 75 -9.86 -4.97 -10.57
N PHE A 76 -10.31 -5.55 -9.48
CA PHE A 76 -9.46 -5.65 -8.29
C PHE A 76 -9.28 -7.12 -7.95
N PRO A 77 -8.04 -7.55 -7.75
CA PRO A 77 -7.81 -8.96 -7.42
C PRO A 77 -8.37 -9.26 -6.04
N SER A 78 -8.55 -10.54 -5.79
CA SER A 78 -9.00 -10.98 -4.48
C SER A 78 -8.08 -10.43 -3.43
N ARG A 79 -8.71 -9.94 -2.36
CA ARG A 79 -7.95 -9.30 -1.35
C ARG A 79 -7.14 -10.28 -0.57
N ARG A 80 -5.87 -10.04 -0.45
CA ARG A 80 -5.06 -10.80 0.45
C ARG A 80 -5.28 -10.32 1.85
N LYS A 81 -5.11 -11.21 2.78
CA LYS A 81 -5.22 -10.80 4.15
C LYS A 81 -4.06 -9.89 4.51
N LYS A 82 -4.38 -8.75 5.05
CA LYS A 82 -3.37 -7.81 5.47
C LYS A 82 -2.60 -8.36 6.66
N PRO A 83 -1.27 -8.24 6.66
CA PRO A 83 -0.51 -8.68 7.80
C PRO A 83 -0.98 -7.98 9.04
N ASP A 84 -1.14 -8.74 10.08
CA ASP A 84 -1.65 -8.20 11.31
C ASP A 84 -0.50 -7.67 12.14
N ALA A 85 -0.46 -6.38 12.32
CA ALA A 85 0.58 -5.80 13.13
C ALA A 85 0.27 -5.93 14.60
N LYS A 86 -0.98 -6.25 14.93
CA LYS A 86 -1.36 -6.41 16.30
C LYS A 86 -1.59 -7.84 16.59
N PRO A 87 -0.78 -8.43 17.41
CA PRO A 87 -0.99 -9.82 17.73
C PRO A 87 -2.31 -10.01 18.45
N GLY A 88 -2.88 -11.09 18.24
CA GLY A 88 -4.08 -11.39 18.95
C GLY A 88 -5.31 -10.77 18.48
N ASN A 89 -5.26 -10.08 17.52
CA ASN A 89 -6.39 -9.49 17.10
C ASN A 89 -7.24 -10.34 16.36
N GLN A 90 -7.28 -11.07 16.49
CA GLN A 90 -7.96 -11.72 15.92
C GLN A 90 -8.89 -12.17 16.05
N ASN A 91 -9.19 -12.23 16.16
CA ASN A 91 -9.94 -12.57 16.23
C ASN A 91 -10.59 -12.82 16.02
N GLY A 92 -10.33 -12.79 15.95
CA GLY A 92 -11.12 -12.98 16.04
C GLY A 92 -11.41 -13.36 15.69
#